data_48d3bf02c58d8e72a9c71f4150009712
#
_entry.id   48d3bf02c58d8e72a9c71f4150009712
#
_cell.length_a   1.000
_cell.length_b   1.000
_cell.length_c   1.000
_cell.angle_alpha   90.00
_cell.angle_beta   90.00
_cell.angle_gamma   90.00
#
_symmetry.space_group_name_H-M   'P 1'
#
loop_
_entity.id
_entity.type
_entity.pdbx_description
1 polymer ?
#
loop_
_entity_poly.entity_id
_entity_poly.type
_entity_poly.pdbx_seq_one_letter_code
_entity_poly.pdbx_strand_id
1 'polypeptide(L)'
;MRIGIIAEFNPLHSGHKYLIDQAKNIIENNGGGEIVCVMSEFFTQRGEVAIVDGYIRAAEAVRAGCDMVIALPYLASVAYSDDFAKKSIEILSNSGITHLIFGTEDTSIETFEEIYNKQQNITEEQYRELLKQGYNFATINSKILGLQNDVPNFILAYSYYKNIRKYAPHIKLLPIKREGQGLNKEEVEDKQFLSATAIRKNINNSVVTNYLSKEMIVNIRASKILLEEDFFDLIKYKILSLGKAGLKNIYDVNEGLENRIYDMANIATDYQELVNSISTKRYSKKKIQRILLHILTNTTKADYNEFFGTKVFRVLAAKEDKASIIREINNQSNITLVPVLNSKTSGYFVHDIKVSRIYNLKAQQEDIFRKNIILIK
;
A
#
# COMPACT_ATOMS: atom_id res chain seq x y z
N MET A 1 20.53 -10.82 -11.41
CA MET A 1 19.73 -10.83 -10.17
C MET A 1 18.58 -9.86 -10.32
N ARG A 2 17.36 -10.16 -9.83
CA ARG A 2 16.24 -9.19 -9.84
C ARG A 2 15.69 -9.05 -8.42
N ILE A 3 15.68 -7.80 -7.90
CA ILE A 3 15.22 -7.49 -6.55
C ILE A 3 13.84 -6.82 -6.62
N GLY A 4 12.89 -7.31 -5.82
CA GLY A 4 11.56 -6.71 -5.67
C GLY A 4 11.50 -5.74 -4.49
N ILE A 5 10.73 -4.66 -4.66
CA ILE A 5 10.36 -3.73 -3.60
C ILE A 5 8.83 -3.60 -3.59
N ILE A 6 8.22 -3.63 -2.41
CA ILE A 6 6.80 -3.32 -2.20
C ILE A 6 6.74 -1.97 -1.48
N ALA A 7 6.07 -0.99 -2.05
CA ALA A 7 6.12 0.37 -1.56
C ALA A 7 4.80 1.14 -1.68
N GLU A 8 4.72 2.24 -0.95
CA GLU A 8 3.67 3.25 -1.06
C GLU A 8 4.25 4.60 -1.49
N PHE A 9 5.48 4.91 -1.04
CA PHE A 9 6.21 6.16 -1.33
C PHE A 9 5.33 7.42 -1.17
N ASN A 10 4.73 7.59 -0.03
CA ASN A 10 3.76 8.65 0.23
C ASN A 10 4.28 9.75 1.20
N PRO A 11 5.20 10.65 0.74
CA PRO A 11 5.98 10.62 -0.50
C PRO A 11 7.23 9.73 -0.39
N LEU A 12 7.98 9.59 -1.51
CA LEU A 12 9.33 9.03 -1.48
C LEU A 12 10.26 10.00 -0.72
N HIS A 13 10.98 9.48 0.27
CA HIS A 13 11.86 10.26 1.14
C HIS A 13 13.22 9.55 1.37
N SER A 14 14.14 10.20 2.08
CA SER A 14 15.50 9.70 2.32
C SER A 14 15.57 8.26 2.85
N GLY A 15 14.65 7.85 3.73
CA GLY A 15 14.58 6.47 4.22
C GLY A 15 14.21 5.45 3.13
N HIS A 16 13.34 5.82 2.18
CA HIS A 16 13.06 4.98 1.02
C HIS A 16 14.24 4.95 0.04
N LYS A 17 14.90 6.09 -0.16
CA LYS A 17 16.11 6.17 -0.97
C LYS A 17 17.21 5.26 -0.41
N TYR A 18 17.42 5.27 0.90
CA TYR A 18 18.36 4.36 1.57
C TYR A 18 18.07 2.88 1.25
N LEU A 19 16.80 2.45 1.33
CA LEU A 19 16.42 1.08 0.98
C LEU A 19 16.74 0.74 -0.49
N ILE A 20 16.45 1.66 -1.41
CA ILE A 20 16.76 1.48 -2.84
C ILE A 20 18.29 1.42 -3.07
N ASP A 21 19.07 2.22 -2.35
CA ASP A 21 20.53 2.20 -2.44
C ASP A 21 21.11 0.88 -1.91
N GLN A 22 20.55 0.32 -0.84
CA GLN A 22 20.93 -1.03 -0.37
C GLN A 22 20.66 -2.09 -1.46
N ALA A 23 19.51 -2.00 -2.14
CA ALA A 23 19.20 -2.90 -3.26
C ALA A 23 20.21 -2.78 -4.40
N LYS A 24 20.60 -1.55 -4.78
CA LYS A 24 21.62 -1.29 -5.80
C LYS A 24 22.98 -1.91 -5.42
N ASN A 25 23.44 -1.64 -4.21
CA ASN A 25 24.71 -2.17 -3.72
C ASN A 25 24.75 -3.71 -3.77
N ILE A 26 23.62 -4.35 -3.40
CA ILE A 26 23.53 -5.81 -3.46
C ILE A 26 23.61 -6.29 -4.91
N ILE A 27 22.90 -5.64 -5.85
CA ILE A 27 22.92 -5.98 -7.28
C ILE A 27 24.32 -5.81 -7.87
N GLU A 28 24.99 -4.70 -7.59
CA GLU A 28 26.34 -4.41 -8.08
C GLU A 28 27.36 -5.44 -7.61
N ASN A 29 27.30 -5.83 -6.32
CA ASN A 29 28.17 -6.84 -5.74
C ASN A 29 27.89 -8.27 -6.22
N ASN A 30 26.74 -8.51 -6.90
CA ASN A 30 26.34 -9.82 -7.42
C ASN A 30 26.31 -9.87 -8.96
N GLY A 31 27.08 -9.04 -9.63
CA GLY A 31 27.25 -9.10 -11.09
C GLY A 31 26.15 -8.42 -11.91
N GLY A 32 25.38 -7.54 -11.29
CA GLY A 32 24.32 -6.77 -11.98
C GLY A 32 22.90 -7.34 -11.84
N GLY A 33 21.93 -6.57 -12.30
CA GLY A 33 20.52 -6.96 -12.25
C GLY A 33 19.56 -5.78 -12.32
N GLU A 34 18.33 -5.99 -11.87
CA GLU A 34 17.27 -4.98 -11.91
C GLU A 34 16.51 -4.88 -10.59
N ILE A 35 15.91 -3.70 -10.35
CA ILE A 35 15.00 -3.42 -9.23
C ILE A 35 13.60 -3.20 -9.78
N VAL A 36 12.67 -4.08 -9.46
CA VAL A 36 11.25 -3.98 -9.80
C VAL A 36 10.45 -3.60 -8.56
N CYS A 37 9.72 -2.50 -8.64
CA CYS A 37 8.87 -2.02 -7.56
C CYS A 37 7.39 -2.26 -7.87
N VAL A 38 6.62 -2.72 -6.89
CA VAL A 38 5.15 -2.68 -6.90
C VAL A 38 4.70 -1.60 -5.93
N MET A 39 3.85 -0.66 -6.38
CA MET A 39 3.53 0.54 -5.62
C MET A 39 2.04 0.87 -5.62
N SER A 40 1.49 1.20 -4.44
CA SER A 40 0.14 1.77 -4.29
C SER A 40 0.02 3.11 -5.03
N GLU A 41 -1.09 3.33 -5.75
CA GLU A 41 -1.22 4.52 -6.61
C GLU A 41 -2.00 5.67 -5.96
N PHE A 42 -3.27 5.48 -5.60
CA PHE A 42 -4.15 6.57 -5.12
C PHE A 42 -4.31 6.59 -3.60
N PHE A 43 -4.35 5.40 -3.03
CA PHE A 43 -4.59 5.18 -1.61
C PHE A 43 -3.67 4.08 -1.11
N THR A 44 -3.38 4.12 0.20
CA THR A 44 -2.40 3.24 0.83
C THR A 44 -3.05 2.11 1.62
N GLN A 45 -2.26 1.13 1.99
CA GLN A 45 -2.67 -0.01 2.83
C GLN A 45 -3.22 0.44 4.20
N ARG A 46 -2.76 1.58 4.69
CA ARG A 46 -3.23 2.16 5.95
C ARG A 46 -4.56 2.89 5.83
N GLY A 47 -5.14 2.97 4.63
CA GLY A 47 -6.35 3.74 4.35
C GLY A 47 -6.09 5.24 4.30
N GLU A 48 -4.89 5.64 3.91
CA GLU A 48 -4.48 7.03 3.77
C GLU A 48 -4.52 7.44 2.29
N VAL A 49 -4.72 8.73 2.05
CA VAL A 49 -4.68 9.32 0.70
C VAL A 49 -3.23 9.50 0.26
N ALA A 50 -2.92 9.19 -0.99
CA ALA A 50 -1.63 9.54 -1.57
C ALA A 50 -1.57 11.04 -1.82
N ILE A 51 -0.56 11.73 -1.24
CA ILE A 51 -0.50 13.21 -1.25
C ILE A 51 -0.19 13.79 -2.63
N VAL A 52 0.43 13.01 -3.51
CA VAL A 52 0.71 13.37 -4.90
C VAL A 52 0.45 12.20 -5.84
N ASP A 53 0.34 12.50 -7.11
CA ASP A 53 0.08 11.55 -8.19
C ASP A 53 0.98 10.29 -8.15
N GLY A 54 0.40 9.14 -8.44
CA GLY A 54 1.12 7.86 -8.48
C GLY A 54 2.22 7.82 -9.54
N TYR A 55 2.00 8.43 -10.69
CA TYR A 55 3.02 8.51 -11.75
C TYR A 55 4.21 9.39 -11.34
N ILE A 56 3.97 10.49 -10.62
CA ILE A 56 5.04 11.32 -10.04
C ILE A 56 5.87 10.50 -9.06
N ARG A 57 5.23 9.79 -8.15
CA ARG A 57 5.93 8.96 -7.15
C ARG A 57 6.68 7.80 -7.80
N ALA A 58 6.13 7.20 -8.86
CA ALA A 58 6.78 6.16 -9.64
C ALA A 58 8.01 6.70 -10.38
N ALA A 59 7.91 7.86 -11.02
CA ALA A 59 9.06 8.51 -11.67
C ALA A 59 10.18 8.81 -10.68
N GLU A 60 9.83 9.27 -9.47
CA GLU A 60 10.83 9.48 -8.40
C GLU A 60 11.48 8.17 -7.94
N ALA A 61 10.72 7.09 -7.85
CA ALA A 61 11.29 5.78 -7.51
C ALA A 61 12.28 5.30 -8.58
N VAL A 62 11.98 5.57 -9.87
CA VAL A 62 12.92 5.26 -10.97
C VAL A 62 14.16 6.13 -10.89
N ARG A 63 14.05 7.45 -10.67
CA ARG A 63 15.20 8.34 -10.44
C ARG A 63 16.03 7.93 -9.22
N ALA A 64 15.38 7.44 -8.17
CA ALA A 64 16.05 6.92 -6.99
C ALA A 64 16.80 5.62 -7.26
N GLY A 65 16.42 4.86 -8.31
CA GLY A 65 17.15 3.69 -8.77
C GLY A 65 16.36 2.45 -9.06
N CYS A 66 15.04 2.46 -8.94
CA CYS A 66 14.21 1.39 -9.48
C CYS A 66 14.31 1.35 -11.00
N ASP A 67 14.26 0.17 -11.60
CA ASP A 67 14.26 0.03 -13.05
C ASP A 67 12.85 0.05 -13.63
N MET A 68 11.86 -0.40 -12.84
CA MET A 68 10.45 -0.39 -13.23
C MET A 68 9.54 -0.29 -12.00
N VAL A 69 8.42 0.43 -12.14
CA VAL A 69 7.37 0.54 -11.13
C VAL A 69 6.04 0.09 -11.69
N ILE A 70 5.47 -0.95 -11.10
CA ILE A 70 4.17 -1.54 -11.44
C ILE A 70 3.13 -1.02 -10.45
N ALA A 71 1.96 -0.62 -10.94
CA ALA A 71 0.85 -0.23 -10.08
C ALA A 71 0.29 -1.44 -9.32
N LEU A 72 0.22 -1.34 -8.00
CA LEU A 72 -0.60 -2.24 -7.21
C LEU A 72 -2.06 -1.82 -7.35
N PRO A 73 -2.96 -2.68 -7.86
CA PRO A 73 -4.36 -2.33 -8.00
C PRO A 73 -5.00 -1.89 -6.68
N TYR A 74 -5.98 -1.00 -6.75
CA TYR A 74 -6.64 -0.41 -5.58
C TYR A 74 -7.11 -1.45 -4.56
N LEU A 75 -7.75 -2.51 -5.02
CA LEU A 75 -8.31 -3.56 -4.14
C LEU A 75 -7.24 -4.31 -3.34
N ALA A 76 -6.01 -4.36 -3.82
CA ALA A 76 -4.87 -4.87 -3.07
C ALA A 76 -4.18 -3.76 -2.25
N SER A 77 -4.12 -2.52 -2.78
CA SER A 77 -3.52 -1.38 -2.09
C SER A 77 -4.24 -1.05 -0.80
N VAL A 78 -5.58 -1.06 -0.82
CA VAL A 78 -6.43 -0.73 0.34
C VAL A 78 -6.98 -2.02 0.96
N ALA A 79 -6.10 -2.97 1.25
CA ALA A 79 -6.46 -4.26 1.82
C ALA A 79 -5.82 -4.48 3.21
N TYR A 80 -6.21 -5.55 3.86
CA TYR A 80 -5.49 -6.04 5.02
C TYR A 80 -4.07 -6.48 4.62
N SER A 81 -3.13 -6.45 5.57
CA SER A 81 -1.70 -6.68 5.30
C SER A 81 -1.41 -7.97 4.53
N ASP A 82 -2.15 -9.06 4.81
CA ASP A 82 -1.96 -10.33 4.11
C ASP A 82 -2.36 -10.27 2.64
N ASP A 83 -3.49 -9.65 2.30
CA ASP A 83 -3.97 -9.54 0.93
C ASP A 83 -3.13 -8.54 0.13
N PHE A 84 -2.70 -7.45 0.77
CA PHE A 84 -1.71 -6.51 0.23
C PHE A 84 -0.41 -7.25 -0.12
N ALA A 85 0.13 -8.02 0.83
CA ALA A 85 1.35 -8.80 0.64
C ALA A 85 1.17 -9.88 -0.44
N LYS A 86 0.07 -10.63 -0.39
CA LYS A 86 -0.23 -11.72 -1.33
C LYS A 86 -0.23 -11.24 -2.78
N LYS A 87 -0.98 -10.18 -3.10
CA LYS A 87 -1.05 -9.68 -4.47
C LYS A 87 0.26 -9.03 -4.91
N SER A 88 0.94 -8.30 -4.02
CA SER A 88 2.25 -7.72 -4.32
C SER A 88 3.30 -8.79 -4.64
N ILE A 89 3.34 -9.86 -3.85
CA ILE A 89 4.26 -11.00 -4.08
C ILE A 89 3.89 -11.75 -5.35
N GLU A 90 2.60 -11.93 -5.64
CA GLU A 90 2.15 -12.53 -6.91
C GLU A 90 2.67 -11.75 -8.12
N ILE A 91 2.53 -10.42 -8.12
CA ILE A 91 3.02 -9.57 -9.21
C ILE A 91 4.54 -9.67 -9.32
N LEU A 92 5.26 -9.51 -8.21
CA LEU A 92 6.72 -9.54 -8.19
C LEU A 92 7.30 -10.91 -8.56
N SER A 93 6.71 -12.00 -8.06
CA SER A 93 7.11 -13.37 -8.42
C SER A 93 6.99 -13.60 -9.92
N ASN A 94 5.84 -13.22 -10.52
CA ASN A 94 5.65 -13.30 -11.96
C ASN A 94 6.51 -12.30 -12.75
N SER A 95 7.03 -11.25 -12.11
CA SER A 95 8.03 -10.36 -12.68
C SER A 95 9.46 -10.93 -12.61
N GLY A 96 9.62 -12.16 -12.13
CA GLY A 96 10.89 -12.89 -12.11
C GLY A 96 11.86 -12.41 -11.04
N ILE A 97 11.37 -11.82 -9.93
CA ILE A 97 12.29 -11.46 -8.83
C ILE A 97 12.85 -12.70 -8.16
N THR A 98 14.10 -12.61 -7.75
CA THR A 98 14.80 -13.64 -6.98
C THR A 98 14.90 -13.28 -5.49
N HIS A 99 14.76 -12.00 -5.17
CA HIS A 99 14.88 -11.47 -3.82
C HIS A 99 13.84 -10.39 -3.58
N LEU A 100 13.32 -10.33 -2.34
CA LEU A 100 12.47 -9.22 -1.87
C LEU A 100 13.21 -8.45 -0.77
N ILE A 101 13.46 -7.14 -0.99
CA ILE A 101 14.06 -6.24 -0.01
C ILE A 101 12.98 -5.39 0.67
N PHE A 102 13.05 -5.24 1.98
CA PHE A 102 12.11 -4.43 2.76
C PHE A 102 12.72 -3.97 4.09
N GLY A 103 12.23 -2.84 4.60
CA GLY A 103 12.61 -2.32 5.90
C GLY A 103 11.76 -2.89 7.02
N THR A 104 12.38 -3.36 8.11
CA THR A 104 11.72 -3.92 9.29
C THR A 104 12.45 -3.55 10.58
N GLU A 105 11.77 -3.63 11.70
CA GLU A 105 12.34 -3.42 13.03
C GLU A 105 13.21 -4.61 13.48
N ASP A 106 12.83 -5.83 13.10
CA ASP A 106 13.60 -7.07 13.31
C ASP A 106 13.99 -7.66 11.95
N THR A 107 15.27 -7.97 11.80
CA THR A 107 15.87 -8.52 10.57
C THR A 107 16.11 -10.03 10.62
N SER A 108 15.83 -10.68 11.76
CA SER A 108 16.00 -12.13 11.90
C SER A 108 14.93 -12.89 11.14
N ILE A 109 15.36 -13.70 10.19
CA ILE A 109 14.47 -14.63 9.45
C ILE A 109 13.98 -15.73 10.39
N GLU A 110 14.81 -16.14 11.35
CA GLU A 110 14.49 -17.13 12.38
C GLU A 110 13.28 -16.69 13.20
N THR A 111 13.19 -15.40 13.57
CA THR A 111 12.02 -14.84 14.27
C THR A 111 10.74 -15.01 13.44
N PHE A 112 10.77 -14.74 12.13
CA PHE A 112 9.62 -14.95 11.25
C PHE A 112 9.24 -16.44 11.17
N GLU A 113 10.22 -17.33 11.14
CA GLU A 113 9.99 -18.78 11.09
C GLU A 113 9.36 -19.31 12.38
N GLU A 114 9.88 -18.91 13.53
CA GLU A 114 9.31 -19.28 14.83
C GLU A 114 7.85 -18.83 14.95
N ILE A 115 7.54 -17.59 14.54
CA ILE A 115 6.19 -17.05 14.55
C ILE A 115 5.29 -17.84 13.61
N TYR A 116 5.77 -18.15 12.40
CA TYR A 116 5.03 -18.96 11.45
C TYR A 116 4.68 -20.34 12.01
N ASN A 117 5.64 -21.01 12.62
CA ASN A 117 5.44 -22.33 13.24
C ASN A 117 4.48 -22.27 14.42
N LYS A 118 4.58 -21.24 15.28
CA LYS A 118 3.60 -21.00 16.36
C LYS A 118 2.19 -20.82 15.81
N GLN A 119 2.05 -20.04 14.72
CA GLN A 119 0.75 -19.79 14.10
C GLN A 119 0.08 -21.05 13.53
N GLN A 120 0.86 -22.01 12.99
CA GLN A 120 0.31 -23.28 12.49
C GLN A 120 -0.24 -24.18 13.61
N ASN A 121 0.24 -24.00 14.83
CA ASN A 121 -0.17 -24.79 16.00
C ASN A 121 -1.34 -24.18 16.79
N ILE A 122 -1.88 -23.02 16.35
CA ILE A 122 -3.03 -22.41 17.01
C ILE A 122 -4.30 -23.16 16.65
N THR A 123 -5.04 -23.59 17.68
CA THR A 123 -6.33 -24.22 17.48
C THR A 123 -7.43 -23.18 17.18
N GLU A 124 -8.45 -23.58 16.43
CA GLU A 124 -9.64 -22.73 16.22
C GLU A 124 -10.29 -22.28 17.54
N GLU A 125 -10.20 -23.10 18.57
CA GLU A 125 -10.79 -22.83 19.87
C GLU A 125 -10.08 -21.68 20.58
N GLN A 126 -8.73 -21.67 20.61
CA GLN A 126 -7.93 -20.57 21.12
C GLN A 126 -8.21 -19.26 20.38
N TYR A 127 -8.37 -19.35 19.07
CA TYR A 127 -8.70 -18.19 18.25
C TYR A 127 -10.10 -17.63 18.56
N ARG A 128 -11.12 -18.52 18.67
CA ARG A 128 -12.50 -18.16 19.02
C ARG A 128 -12.60 -17.53 20.41
N GLU A 129 -11.82 -18.01 21.36
CA GLU A 129 -11.81 -17.47 22.72
C GLU A 129 -11.33 -16.01 22.76
N LEU A 130 -10.27 -15.69 22.03
CA LEU A 130 -9.77 -14.31 21.90
C LEU A 130 -10.74 -13.40 21.13
N LEU A 131 -11.44 -13.93 20.13
CA LEU A 131 -12.53 -13.20 19.45
C LEU A 131 -13.69 -12.87 20.41
N LYS A 132 -14.08 -13.79 21.28
CA LYS A 132 -15.13 -13.55 22.31
C LYS A 132 -14.72 -12.46 23.30
N GLN A 133 -13.43 -12.30 23.59
CA GLN A 133 -12.88 -11.22 24.42
C GLN A 133 -12.90 -9.84 23.72
N GLY A 134 -13.39 -9.78 22.49
CA GLY A 134 -13.55 -8.52 21.74
C GLY A 134 -12.28 -8.00 21.06
N TYR A 135 -11.21 -8.80 20.99
CA TYR A 135 -9.99 -8.41 20.27
C TYR A 135 -10.22 -8.44 18.76
N ASN A 136 -9.58 -7.50 18.06
CA ASN A 136 -9.52 -7.54 16.61
C ASN A 136 -8.47 -8.55 16.13
N PHE A 137 -8.56 -8.93 14.85
CA PHE A 137 -7.68 -9.92 14.22
C PHE A 137 -6.18 -9.58 14.38
N ALA A 138 -5.79 -8.32 14.21
CA ALA A 138 -4.40 -7.89 14.35
C ALA A 138 -3.91 -8.06 15.81
N THR A 139 -4.75 -7.68 16.79
CA THR A 139 -4.44 -7.84 18.22
C THR A 139 -4.37 -9.31 18.62
N ILE A 140 -5.25 -10.15 18.09
CA ILE A 140 -5.22 -11.60 18.32
C ILE A 140 -3.90 -12.16 17.81
N ASN A 141 -3.55 -11.87 16.56
CA ASN A 141 -2.27 -12.31 15.99
C ASN A 141 -1.08 -11.79 16.82
N SER A 142 -1.05 -10.51 17.20
CA SER A 142 0.03 -9.97 18.04
C SER A 142 0.13 -10.69 19.39
N LYS A 143 -1.00 -10.97 20.06
CA LYS A 143 -1.01 -11.68 21.35
C LYS A 143 -0.54 -13.13 21.24
N ILE A 144 -1.05 -13.85 20.24
CA ILE A 144 -0.69 -15.25 20.00
C ILE A 144 0.79 -15.37 19.62
N LEU A 145 1.28 -14.41 18.85
CA LEU A 145 2.66 -14.41 18.35
C LEU A 145 3.65 -13.79 19.34
N GLY A 146 3.17 -13.26 20.48
CA GLY A 146 4.01 -12.57 21.45
C GLY A 146 4.61 -11.25 20.94
N LEU A 147 3.99 -10.65 19.91
CA LEU A 147 4.45 -9.40 19.34
C LEU A 147 3.99 -8.21 20.19
N GLN A 148 4.88 -7.26 20.42
CA GLN A 148 4.50 -5.97 20.97
C GLN A 148 3.61 -5.22 19.97
N ASN A 149 2.55 -4.57 20.43
CA ASN A 149 1.50 -3.96 19.59
C ASN A 149 1.96 -2.80 18.69
N ASP A 150 3.22 -2.36 18.77
CA ASP A 150 3.72 -1.13 18.15
C ASP A 150 4.81 -1.33 17.07
N VAL A 151 4.78 -2.46 16.38
CA VAL A 151 5.76 -2.75 15.30
C VAL A 151 5.08 -3.00 13.94
N PRO A 152 4.44 -1.97 13.34
CA PRO A 152 3.63 -2.15 12.14
C PRO A 152 4.41 -2.62 10.91
N ASN A 153 5.70 -2.29 10.79
CA ASN A 153 6.52 -2.80 9.68
C ASN A 153 6.86 -4.27 9.87
N PHE A 154 7.05 -4.71 11.12
CA PHE A 154 7.26 -6.12 11.40
C PHE A 154 6.04 -6.96 11.00
N ILE A 155 4.81 -6.50 11.31
CA ILE A 155 3.58 -7.19 10.91
C ILE A 155 3.49 -7.31 9.39
N LEU A 156 3.86 -6.25 8.66
CA LEU A 156 3.87 -6.26 7.21
C LEU A 156 4.97 -7.17 6.66
N ALA A 157 6.18 -7.11 7.23
CA ALA A 157 7.30 -7.98 6.89
C ALA A 157 6.95 -9.47 7.13
N TYR A 158 6.28 -9.79 8.24
CA TYR A 158 5.78 -11.13 8.49
C TYR A 158 4.73 -11.57 7.46
N SER A 159 3.85 -10.66 7.01
CA SER A 159 2.93 -10.96 5.91
C SER A 159 3.67 -11.28 4.62
N TYR A 160 4.79 -10.60 4.32
CA TYR A 160 5.66 -10.96 3.18
C TYR A 160 6.27 -12.35 3.35
N TYR A 161 6.88 -12.62 4.50
CA TYR A 161 7.47 -13.93 4.81
C TYR A 161 6.45 -15.06 4.60
N LYS A 162 5.28 -14.95 5.21
CA LYS A 162 4.20 -15.94 5.15
C LYS A 162 3.74 -16.21 3.71
N ASN A 163 3.53 -15.16 2.93
CA ASN A 163 3.06 -15.30 1.55
C ASN A 163 4.16 -15.82 0.61
N ILE A 164 5.42 -15.43 0.80
CA ILE A 164 6.55 -15.99 0.05
C ILE A 164 6.69 -17.48 0.35
N ARG A 165 6.71 -17.88 1.62
CA ARG A 165 6.81 -19.28 1.99
C ARG A 165 5.72 -20.14 1.37
N LYS A 166 4.51 -19.59 1.24
CA LYS A 166 3.35 -20.33 0.72
C LYS A 166 3.25 -20.35 -0.81
N TYR A 167 3.54 -19.23 -1.47
CA TYR A 167 3.22 -19.02 -2.89
C TYR A 167 4.43 -18.80 -3.79
N ALA A 168 5.57 -18.42 -3.24
CA ALA A 168 6.78 -18.06 -4.00
C ALA A 168 8.07 -18.44 -3.25
N PRO A 169 8.26 -19.72 -2.83
CA PRO A 169 9.35 -20.15 -1.95
C PRO A 169 10.74 -19.99 -2.56
N HIS A 170 10.84 -19.70 -3.86
CA HIS A 170 12.09 -19.41 -4.55
C HIS A 170 12.62 -17.98 -4.26
N ILE A 171 11.79 -17.08 -3.73
CA ILE A 171 12.19 -15.71 -3.42
C ILE A 171 12.90 -15.67 -2.07
N LYS A 172 14.11 -15.14 -2.05
CA LYS A 172 14.88 -14.90 -0.82
C LYS A 172 14.51 -13.55 -0.22
N LEU A 173 14.40 -13.49 1.10
CA LEU A 173 14.14 -12.26 1.83
C LEU A 173 15.44 -11.51 2.13
N LEU A 174 15.41 -10.20 1.98
CA LEU A 174 16.50 -9.27 2.32
C LEU A 174 15.95 -8.21 3.30
N PRO A 175 15.77 -8.56 4.58
CA PRO A 175 15.31 -7.61 5.58
C PRO A 175 16.42 -6.60 5.89
N ILE A 176 16.10 -5.32 5.82
CA ILE A 176 16.99 -4.21 6.17
C ILE A 176 16.47 -3.57 7.46
N LYS A 177 17.38 -3.41 8.43
CA LYS A 177 17.01 -2.76 9.69
C LYS A 177 16.61 -1.31 9.45
N ARG A 178 15.42 -0.94 9.93
CA ARG A 178 14.98 0.45 9.87
C ARG A 178 15.75 1.29 10.88
N GLU A 179 16.24 2.41 10.38
CA GLU A 179 16.88 3.45 11.17
C GLU A 179 16.00 4.72 11.13
N GLY A 180 16.09 5.55 12.18
CA GLY A 180 15.39 6.84 12.26
C GLY A 180 14.07 6.80 13.01
N GLN A 181 13.14 7.67 12.61
CA GLN A 181 11.89 7.93 13.34
C GLN A 181 10.86 6.81 13.16
N GLY A 182 10.14 6.48 14.26
CA GLY A 182 9.04 5.51 14.22
C GLY A 182 7.88 5.97 13.33
N LEU A 183 7.21 5.01 12.67
CA LEU A 183 6.15 5.25 11.66
C LEU A 183 4.97 6.10 12.14
N ASN A 184 4.61 6.02 13.40
CA ASN A 184 3.44 6.70 13.96
C ASN A 184 3.78 8.09 14.56
N LYS A 185 5.04 8.50 14.51
CA LYS A 185 5.45 9.81 15.01
C LYS A 185 5.12 10.90 14.00
N GLU A 186 4.48 11.95 14.46
CA GLU A 186 3.96 13.07 13.66
C GLU A 186 4.85 14.29 13.73
N GLU A 187 5.60 14.47 14.82
CA GLU A 187 6.52 15.57 15.02
C GLU A 187 7.81 15.39 14.24
N VAL A 188 8.42 16.51 13.85
CA VAL A 188 9.74 16.50 13.22
C VAL A 188 10.80 16.34 14.30
N GLU A 189 11.39 15.16 14.39
CA GLU A 189 12.56 14.91 15.24
C GLU A 189 13.84 15.14 14.42
N ASP A 190 14.89 15.64 15.08
CA ASP A 190 16.23 15.75 14.45
C ASP A 190 16.87 14.37 14.38
N LYS A 191 16.50 13.62 13.36
CA LYS A 191 16.97 12.25 13.08
C LYS A 191 17.39 12.12 11.63
N GLN A 192 18.23 11.13 11.38
CA GLN A 192 18.71 10.81 10.03
C GLN A 192 17.56 10.58 9.03
N PHE A 193 16.45 9.98 9.47
CA PHE A 193 15.28 9.71 8.64
C PHE A 193 13.98 10.09 9.36
N LEU A 194 13.11 10.85 8.69
CA LEU A 194 11.75 11.11 9.14
C LEU A 194 10.78 10.02 8.65
N SER A 195 9.67 9.86 9.37
CA SER A 195 8.55 9.04 8.91
C SER A 195 7.78 9.73 7.79
N ALA A 196 7.18 8.98 6.87
CA ALA A 196 6.28 9.53 5.86
C ALA A 196 5.10 10.31 6.49
N THR A 197 4.62 9.87 7.66
CA THR A 197 3.55 10.55 8.41
C THR A 197 4.01 11.93 8.91
N ALA A 198 5.21 12.01 9.50
CA ALA A 198 5.77 13.29 9.93
C ALA A 198 5.97 14.25 8.74
N ILE A 199 6.45 13.74 7.60
CA ILE A 199 6.63 14.52 6.38
C ILE A 199 5.28 15.06 5.89
N ARG A 200 4.23 14.24 5.78
CA ARG A 200 2.91 14.69 5.31
C ARG A 200 2.28 15.74 6.21
N LYS A 201 2.34 15.52 7.52
CA LYS A 201 1.77 16.48 8.50
C LYS A 201 2.51 17.81 8.55
N ASN A 202 3.79 17.80 8.21
CA ASN A 202 4.64 18.98 8.24
C ASN A 202 5.11 19.41 6.84
N ILE A 203 4.33 19.12 5.80
CA ILE A 203 4.74 19.30 4.40
C ILE A 203 5.13 20.76 4.05
N ASN A 204 4.57 21.72 4.76
CA ASN A 204 4.86 23.14 4.61
C ASN A 204 6.08 23.62 5.45
N ASN A 205 6.64 22.75 6.29
CA ASN A 205 7.83 23.09 7.07
C ASN A 205 9.09 22.89 6.22
N SER A 206 9.94 23.92 6.15
CA SER A 206 11.18 23.89 5.35
C SER A 206 12.13 22.77 5.76
N VAL A 207 12.12 22.34 7.02
CA VAL A 207 12.97 21.25 7.51
C VAL A 207 12.66 19.93 6.77
N VAL A 208 11.40 19.68 6.39
CA VAL A 208 10.97 18.48 5.67
C VAL A 208 11.63 18.36 4.29
N THR A 209 11.98 19.50 3.67
CA THR A 209 12.66 19.49 2.35
C THR A 209 14.03 18.79 2.37
N ASN A 210 14.70 18.70 3.52
CA ASN A 210 15.98 18.00 3.65
C ASN A 210 15.86 16.49 3.47
N TYR A 211 14.65 15.94 3.56
CA TYR A 211 14.37 14.51 3.46
C TYR A 211 13.77 14.10 2.11
N LEU A 212 13.60 15.05 1.20
CA LEU A 212 12.99 14.87 -0.13
C LEU A 212 14.00 15.20 -1.23
N SER A 213 13.82 14.60 -2.41
CA SER A 213 14.57 15.01 -3.60
C SER A 213 14.15 16.42 -4.04
N LYS A 214 15.02 17.10 -4.79
CA LYS A 214 14.69 18.41 -5.39
C LYS A 214 13.45 18.30 -6.30
N GLU A 215 13.37 17.25 -7.09
CA GLU A 215 12.27 16.95 -8.01
C GLU A 215 10.98 16.71 -7.24
N MET A 216 11.01 15.94 -6.14
CA MET A 216 9.83 15.71 -5.30
C MET A 216 9.34 17.02 -4.67
N ILE A 217 10.23 17.89 -4.22
CA ILE A 217 9.87 19.23 -3.67
C ILE A 217 9.16 20.05 -4.75
N VAL A 218 9.71 20.09 -5.97
CA VAL A 218 9.08 20.82 -7.09
C VAL A 218 7.70 20.25 -7.39
N ASN A 219 7.58 18.93 -7.47
CA ASN A 219 6.31 18.26 -7.75
C ASN A 219 5.27 18.48 -6.63
N ILE A 220 5.68 18.42 -5.38
CA ILE A 220 4.79 18.73 -4.23
C ILE A 220 4.28 20.19 -4.33
N ARG A 221 5.15 21.14 -4.62
CA ARG A 221 4.75 22.56 -4.76
C ARG A 221 3.83 22.83 -5.96
N ALA A 222 3.98 22.04 -7.02
CA ALA A 222 3.15 22.14 -8.22
C ALA A 222 1.83 21.38 -8.11
N SER A 223 1.69 20.46 -7.14
CA SER A 223 0.52 19.62 -6.97
C SER A 223 -0.41 20.17 -5.90
N LYS A 224 -1.70 19.88 -6.04
CA LYS A 224 -2.62 19.99 -4.91
C LYS A 224 -2.37 18.84 -3.95
N ILE A 225 -1.89 19.15 -2.75
CA ILE A 225 -1.72 18.16 -1.69
C ILE A 225 -3.08 17.72 -1.20
N LEU A 226 -3.30 16.41 -1.16
CA LEU A 226 -4.55 15.82 -0.71
C LEU A 226 -4.37 15.12 0.64
N LEU A 227 -5.37 15.31 1.49
CA LEU A 227 -5.49 14.62 2.77
C LEU A 227 -6.86 13.94 2.85
N GLU A 228 -7.05 13.11 3.85
CA GLU A 228 -8.30 12.38 4.08
C GLU A 228 -9.50 13.32 4.26
N GLU A 229 -9.28 14.48 4.89
CA GLU A 229 -10.27 15.54 5.13
C GLU A 229 -10.87 16.08 3.82
N ASP A 230 -10.10 16.14 2.75
CA ASP A 230 -10.58 16.60 1.43
C ASP A 230 -11.71 15.73 0.87
N PHE A 231 -11.79 14.48 1.32
CA PHE A 231 -12.79 13.51 0.87
C PHE A 231 -13.96 13.35 1.85
N PHE A 232 -13.93 14.03 3.01
CA PHE A 232 -14.94 13.85 4.06
C PHE A 232 -16.37 14.04 3.54
N ASP A 233 -16.65 15.12 2.83
CA ASP A 233 -17.98 15.42 2.28
C ASP A 233 -18.48 14.34 1.33
N LEU A 234 -17.58 13.83 0.47
CA LEU A 234 -17.91 12.76 -0.48
C LEU A 234 -18.20 11.45 0.25
N ILE A 235 -17.40 11.14 1.29
CA ILE A 235 -17.58 9.94 2.13
C ILE A 235 -18.92 10.04 2.87
N LYS A 236 -19.17 11.16 3.54
CA LYS A 236 -20.42 11.40 4.29
C LYS A 236 -21.64 11.31 3.37
N TYR A 237 -21.61 12.02 2.23
CA TYR A 237 -22.65 11.91 1.20
C TYR A 237 -22.89 10.47 0.78
N LYS A 238 -21.82 9.71 0.51
CA LYS A 238 -21.93 8.32 0.06
C LYS A 238 -22.51 7.40 1.12
N ILE A 239 -22.14 7.57 2.39
CA ILE A 239 -22.70 6.83 3.52
C ILE A 239 -24.21 7.07 3.60
N LEU A 240 -24.62 8.34 3.59
CA LEU A 240 -26.03 8.72 3.71
C LEU A 240 -26.86 8.23 2.51
N SER A 241 -26.33 8.35 1.29
CA SER A 241 -27.02 7.92 0.08
C SER A 241 -27.15 6.41 -0.05
N LEU A 242 -26.19 5.63 0.41
CA LEU A 242 -26.26 4.16 0.44
C LEU A 242 -27.25 3.65 1.49
N GLY A 243 -27.38 4.38 2.60
CA GLY A 243 -28.13 3.92 3.75
C GLY A 243 -27.56 2.63 4.36
N LYS A 244 -28.15 2.17 5.46
CA LYS A 244 -27.71 0.95 6.15
C LYS A 244 -27.72 -0.29 5.25
N ALA A 245 -28.71 -0.41 4.38
CA ALA A 245 -28.86 -1.54 3.47
C ALA A 245 -27.72 -1.60 2.40
N GLY A 246 -27.39 -0.46 1.80
CA GLY A 246 -26.30 -0.39 0.83
C GLY A 246 -24.93 -0.59 1.44
N LEU A 247 -24.71 -0.08 2.66
CA LEU A 247 -23.47 -0.25 3.40
C LEU A 247 -23.13 -1.72 3.68
N LYS A 248 -24.11 -2.60 3.89
CA LYS A 248 -23.90 -4.05 4.06
C LYS A 248 -23.15 -4.72 2.91
N ASN A 249 -23.28 -4.17 1.69
CA ASN A 249 -22.64 -4.73 0.49
C ASN A 249 -21.21 -4.25 0.29
N ILE A 250 -20.79 -3.20 1.02
CA ILE A 250 -19.44 -2.65 0.92
C ILE A 250 -18.43 -3.67 1.50
N TYR A 251 -17.29 -3.79 0.81
CA TYR A 251 -16.20 -4.66 1.25
C TYR A 251 -15.73 -4.31 2.65
N ASP A 252 -15.42 -5.33 3.44
CA ASP A 252 -14.97 -5.28 4.84
C ASP A 252 -15.98 -4.68 5.85
N VAL A 253 -17.20 -4.31 5.42
CA VAL A 253 -18.29 -3.99 6.32
C VAL A 253 -18.92 -5.28 6.83
N ASN A 254 -18.65 -5.59 8.12
CA ASN A 254 -19.17 -6.76 8.80
C ASN A 254 -20.54 -6.45 9.44
N GLU A 255 -21.29 -7.49 9.79
CA GLU A 255 -22.61 -7.38 10.38
C GLU A 255 -22.62 -6.46 11.62
N GLY A 256 -23.56 -5.52 11.61
CA GLY A 256 -23.74 -4.51 12.65
C GLY A 256 -22.90 -3.24 12.49
N LEU A 257 -21.79 -3.30 11.71
CA LEU A 257 -20.92 -2.14 11.50
C LEU A 257 -21.59 -1.09 10.58
N GLU A 258 -22.45 -1.52 9.66
CA GLU A 258 -23.23 -0.64 8.79
C GLU A 258 -24.12 0.33 9.57
N ASN A 259 -24.68 -0.13 10.71
CA ASN A 259 -25.49 0.72 11.56
C ASN A 259 -24.65 1.81 12.20
N ARG A 260 -23.52 1.42 12.80
CA ARG A 260 -22.61 2.36 13.45
C ARG A 260 -22.04 3.37 12.49
N ILE A 261 -21.63 2.93 11.28
CA ILE A 261 -21.11 3.84 10.22
C ILE A 261 -22.17 4.88 9.86
N TYR A 262 -23.41 4.44 9.61
CA TYR A 262 -24.51 5.32 9.24
C TYR A 262 -24.85 6.32 10.36
N ASP A 263 -25.00 5.83 11.60
CA ASP A 263 -25.40 6.64 12.73
C ASP A 263 -24.32 7.69 13.07
N MET A 264 -23.04 7.31 13.05
CA MET A 264 -21.93 8.24 13.30
C MET A 264 -21.74 9.26 12.16
N ALA A 265 -21.98 8.89 10.91
CA ALA A 265 -21.92 9.83 9.80
C ALA A 265 -22.97 10.94 9.86
N ASN A 266 -24.12 10.70 10.50
CA ASN A 266 -25.12 11.75 10.71
C ASN A 266 -24.63 12.88 11.61
N ILE A 267 -23.82 12.57 12.61
CA ILE A 267 -23.38 13.53 13.63
C ILE A 267 -21.97 14.07 13.40
N ALA A 268 -21.06 13.28 12.78
CA ALA A 268 -19.68 13.70 12.58
C ALA A 268 -19.57 14.97 11.73
N THR A 269 -18.72 15.91 12.16
CA THR A 269 -18.47 17.19 11.52
C THR A 269 -17.20 17.19 10.67
N ASP A 270 -16.29 16.26 10.93
CA ASP A 270 -15.03 16.09 10.19
C ASP A 270 -14.63 14.61 10.05
N TYR A 271 -13.60 14.36 9.25
CA TYR A 271 -13.11 13.00 8.97
C TYR A 271 -12.55 12.33 10.22
N GLN A 272 -11.81 13.07 11.05
CA GLN A 272 -11.16 12.49 12.24
C GLN A 272 -12.20 12.10 13.30
N GLU A 273 -13.23 12.93 13.49
CA GLU A 273 -14.37 12.62 14.35
C GLU A 273 -15.11 11.38 13.84
N LEU A 274 -15.37 11.27 12.52
CA LEU A 274 -16.01 10.11 11.92
C LEU A 274 -15.21 8.83 12.19
N VAL A 275 -13.90 8.83 11.92
CA VAL A 275 -13.03 7.68 12.18
C VAL A 275 -13.03 7.30 13.66
N ASN A 276 -12.88 8.27 14.56
CA ASN A 276 -12.80 8.02 16.00
C ASN A 276 -14.12 7.45 16.55
N SER A 277 -15.26 7.99 16.13
CA SER A 277 -16.59 7.57 16.62
C SER A 277 -17.00 6.17 16.14
N ILE A 278 -16.55 5.77 14.93
CA ILE A 278 -16.81 4.41 14.42
C ILE A 278 -15.84 3.39 15.05
N SER A 279 -14.60 3.78 15.34
CA SER A 279 -13.56 2.88 15.84
C SER A 279 -13.91 2.28 17.21
N THR A 280 -13.46 1.05 17.44
CA THR A 280 -13.65 0.31 18.69
C THR A 280 -12.45 -0.61 18.95
N LYS A 281 -12.41 -1.30 20.10
CA LYS A 281 -11.41 -2.36 20.33
C LYS A 281 -11.41 -3.43 19.22
N ARG A 282 -12.61 -3.74 18.67
CA ARG A 282 -12.79 -4.73 17.61
C ARG A 282 -12.43 -4.17 16.22
N TYR A 283 -12.64 -2.88 15.99
CA TYR A 283 -12.42 -2.22 14.70
C TYR A 283 -11.41 -1.10 14.87
N SER A 284 -10.14 -1.37 14.51
CA SER A 284 -9.07 -0.39 14.60
C SER A 284 -9.30 0.80 13.67
N LYS A 285 -8.72 1.96 14.01
CA LYS A 285 -8.79 3.17 13.16
C LYS A 285 -8.35 2.89 11.72
N LYS A 286 -7.27 2.14 11.51
CA LYS A 286 -6.77 1.78 10.18
C LYS A 286 -7.77 0.91 9.38
N LYS A 287 -8.47 0.00 10.05
CA LYS A 287 -9.56 -0.75 9.42
C LYS A 287 -10.70 0.19 9.01
N ILE A 288 -11.13 1.10 9.88
CA ILE A 288 -12.20 2.05 9.56
C ILE A 288 -11.78 2.98 8.41
N GLN A 289 -10.56 3.48 8.39
CA GLN A 289 -10.04 4.29 7.28
C GLN A 289 -10.14 3.56 5.94
N ARG A 290 -9.74 2.28 5.86
CA ARG A 290 -9.92 1.47 4.64
C ARG A 290 -11.39 1.31 4.24
N ILE A 291 -12.27 1.01 5.21
CA ILE A 291 -13.71 0.88 4.95
C ILE A 291 -14.28 2.20 4.39
N LEU A 292 -13.90 3.35 4.94
CA LEU A 292 -14.35 4.65 4.43
C LEU A 292 -13.90 4.89 2.98
N LEU A 293 -12.71 4.44 2.60
CA LEU A 293 -12.25 4.46 1.21
C LEU A 293 -13.06 3.48 0.33
N HIS A 294 -13.41 2.31 0.84
CA HIS A 294 -14.27 1.37 0.10
C HIS A 294 -15.69 1.94 -0.09
N ILE A 295 -16.21 2.67 0.90
CA ILE A 295 -17.48 3.39 0.77
C ILE A 295 -17.35 4.49 -0.29
N LEU A 296 -16.32 5.33 -0.20
CA LEU A 296 -16.03 6.40 -1.15
C LEU A 296 -16.02 5.89 -2.60
N THR A 297 -15.31 4.80 -2.83
CA THR A 297 -15.15 4.19 -4.16
C THR A 297 -16.28 3.24 -4.55
N ASN A 298 -17.28 3.05 -3.68
CA ASN A 298 -18.32 2.05 -3.84
C ASN A 298 -17.76 0.67 -4.21
N THR A 299 -16.77 0.22 -3.43
CA THR A 299 -16.15 -1.09 -3.58
C THR A 299 -16.97 -2.12 -2.82
N THR A 300 -17.52 -3.08 -3.53
CA THR A 300 -18.40 -4.11 -2.97
C THR A 300 -17.64 -5.41 -2.63
N LYS A 301 -18.29 -6.29 -1.88
CA LYS A 301 -17.79 -7.65 -1.63
C LYS A 301 -17.64 -8.46 -2.93
N ALA A 302 -18.51 -8.20 -3.91
CA ALA A 302 -18.43 -8.83 -5.23
C ALA A 302 -17.18 -8.38 -5.99
N ASP A 303 -16.92 -7.06 -6.05
CA ASP A 303 -15.70 -6.50 -6.69
C ASP A 303 -14.44 -7.12 -6.12
N TYR A 304 -14.38 -7.30 -4.80
CA TYR A 304 -13.22 -7.89 -4.13
C TYR A 304 -13.01 -9.37 -4.48
N ASN A 305 -14.09 -10.16 -4.50
CA ASN A 305 -14.01 -11.58 -4.82
C ASN A 305 -13.55 -11.82 -6.28
N GLU A 306 -14.00 -10.98 -7.21
CA GLU A 306 -13.61 -11.07 -8.63
C GLU A 306 -12.16 -10.64 -8.86
N PHE A 307 -11.69 -9.67 -8.12
CA PHE A 307 -10.37 -9.03 -8.30
C PHE A 307 -9.19 -10.00 -8.21
N PHE A 308 -9.18 -10.97 -7.28
CA PHE A 308 -8.01 -11.83 -7.05
C PHE A 308 -7.61 -12.69 -8.26
N GLY A 309 -8.50 -12.86 -9.25
CA GLY A 309 -8.20 -13.50 -10.54
C GLY A 309 -7.42 -12.64 -11.54
N THR A 310 -7.35 -11.33 -11.34
CA THR A 310 -6.71 -10.40 -12.29
C THR A 310 -5.21 -10.68 -12.42
N LYS A 311 -4.76 -10.79 -13.68
CA LYS A 311 -3.36 -11.02 -14.08
C LYS A 311 -2.81 -9.89 -14.96
N VAL A 312 -3.52 -8.78 -15.09
CA VAL A 312 -3.16 -7.64 -15.93
C VAL A 312 -2.89 -6.43 -15.05
N PHE A 313 -1.69 -5.83 -15.19
CA PHE A 313 -1.23 -4.75 -14.30
C PHE A 313 -0.65 -3.59 -15.11
N ARG A 314 -0.85 -2.35 -14.62
CA ARG A 314 -0.28 -1.16 -15.26
C ARG A 314 1.17 -0.93 -14.83
N VAL A 315 1.97 -0.43 -15.77
CA VAL A 315 3.32 0.08 -15.48
C VAL A 315 3.24 1.61 -15.43
N LEU A 316 3.68 2.19 -14.33
CA LEU A 316 3.62 3.65 -14.11
C LEU A 316 4.88 4.35 -14.62
N ALA A 317 6.05 3.78 -14.35
CA ALA A 317 7.33 4.33 -14.79
C ALA A 317 8.37 3.22 -15.01
N ALA A 318 9.34 3.48 -15.88
CA ALA A 318 10.51 2.62 -16.06
C ALA A 318 11.71 3.45 -16.52
N LYS A 319 12.92 2.91 -16.37
CA LYS A 319 14.10 3.43 -17.08
C LYS A 319 13.96 3.15 -18.57
N GLU A 320 14.38 4.10 -19.39
CA GLU A 320 14.25 4.02 -20.86
C GLU A 320 15.01 2.81 -21.42
N ASP A 321 16.25 2.60 -20.98
CA ASP A 321 17.11 1.49 -21.38
C ASP A 321 16.64 0.12 -20.84
N LYS A 322 15.76 0.11 -19.83
CA LYS A 322 15.20 -1.09 -19.19
C LYS A 322 13.74 -1.37 -19.57
N ALA A 323 13.13 -0.57 -20.45
CA ALA A 323 11.74 -0.76 -20.88
C ALA A 323 11.49 -2.14 -21.53
N SER A 324 12.54 -2.80 -22.06
CA SER A 324 12.48 -4.17 -22.59
C SER A 324 12.05 -5.22 -21.56
N ILE A 325 12.24 -4.97 -20.26
CA ILE A 325 11.81 -5.85 -19.16
C ILE A 325 10.29 -6.12 -19.23
N ILE A 326 9.50 -5.11 -19.65
CA ILE A 326 8.04 -5.27 -19.81
C ILE A 326 7.71 -6.36 -20.82
N ARG A 327 8.41 -6.36 -21.96
CA ARG A 327 8.22 -7.38 -23.02
C ARG A 327 8.70 -8.76 -22.56
N GLU A 328 9.83 -8.80 -21.86
CA GLU A 328 10.37 -10.04 -21.29
C GLU A 328 9.34 -10.69 -20.35
N ILE A 329 8.82 -9.93 -19.38
CA ILE A 329 7.82 -10.41 -18.40
C ILE A 329 6.56 -10.87 -19.14
N ASN A 330 6.04 -10.10 -20.09
CA ASN A 330 4.84 -10.45 -20.84
C ASN A 330 5.00 -11.76 -21.65
N ASN A 331 6.21 -12.09 -22.07
CA ASN A 331 6.49 -13.31 -22.85
C ASN A 331 6.75 -14.54 -21.97
N GLN A 332 7.24 -14.36 -20.74
CA GLN A 332 7.76 -15.45 -19.90
C GLN A 332 6.91 -15.74 -18.67
N SER A 333 5.90 -14.93 -18.37
CA SER A 333 5.11 -15.05 -17.15
C SER A 333 3.61 -15.15 -17.40
N ASN A 334 2.87 -15.43 -16.33
CA ASN A 334 1.40 -15.54 -16.36
C ASN A 334 0.70 -14.18 -16.10
N ILE A 335 1.45 -13.07 -16.09
CA ILE A 335 0.88 -11.73 -15.99
C ILE A 335 1.10 -10.95 -17.27
N THR A 336 0.26 -9.93 -17.47
CA THR A 336 0.41 -8.97 -18.56
C THR A 336 0.65 -7.58 -17.99
N LEU A 337 1.76 -6.97 -18.36
CA LEU A 337 2.10 -5.59 -18.02
C LEU A 337 1.67 -4.65 -19.12
N VAL A 338 0.87 -3.65 -18.77
CA VAL A 338 0.28 -2.67 -19.71
C VAL A 338 0.88 -1.30 -19.44
N PRO A 339 1.72 -0.78 -20.35
CA PRO A 339 2.34 0.54 -20.21
C PRO A 339 1.40 1.69 -20.57
N VAL A 340 0.35 1.44 -21.39
CA VAL A 340 -0.60 2.45 -21.86
C VAL A 340 -2.00 1.88 -21.86
N LEU A 341 -2.92 2.60 -21.23
CA LEU A 341 -4.35 2.25 -21.28
C LEU A 341 -4.96 2.65 -22.63
N ASN A 342 -5.72 1.74 -23.21
CA ASN A 342 -6.48 1.97 -24.43
C ASN A 342 -7.82 1.22 -24.39
N SER A 343 -8.64 1.35 -25.43
CA SER A 343 -9.94 0.70 -25.50
C SER A 343 -9.90 -0.83 -25.40
N LYS A 344 -8.80 -1.48 -25.80
CA LYS A 344 -8.64 -2.94 -25.73
C LYS A 344 -8.26 -3.41 -24.33
N THR A 345 -7.55 -2.58 -23.55
CA THR A 345 -7.04 -2.94 -22.22
C THR A 345 -7.90 -2.40 -21.08
N SER A 346 -8.70 -1.37 -21.32
CA SER A 346 -9.48 -0.69 -20.27
C SER A 346 -10.43 -1.59 -19.48
N GLY A 347 -10.96 -2.64 -20.12
CA GLY A 347 -11.83 -3.61 -19.47
C GLY A 347 -11.21 -4.31 -18.25
N TYR A 348 -9.89 -4.47 -18.23
CA TYR A 348 -9.17 -5.05 -17.09
C TYR A 348 -9.02 -4.09 -15.90
N PHE A 349 -9.25 -2.79 -16.10
CA PHE A 349 -8.98 -1.74 -15.13
C PHE A 349 -10.21 -0.91 -14.74
N VAL A 350 -11.42 -1.43 -14.99
CA VAL A 350 -12.68 -0.72 -14.74
C VAL A 350 -12.73 -0.16 -13.31
N HIS A 351 -12.30 -0.95 -12.33
CA HIS A 351 -12.28 -0.52 -10.94
C HIS A 351 -11.24 0.57 -10.67
N ASP A 352 -10.00 0.39 -11.13
CA ASP A 352 -8.93 1.40 -10.95
C ASP A 352 -9.25 2.71 -11.67
N ILE A 353 -9.89 2.65 -12.85
CA ILE A 353 -10.38 3.82 -13.58
C ILE A 353 -11.44 4.56 -12.76
N LYS A 354 -12.40 3.84 -12.18
CA LYS A 354 -13.41 4.41 -11.28
C LYS A 354 -12.73 5.10 -10.09
N VAL A 355 -11.79 4.44 -9.44
CA VAL A 355 -11.03 4.98 -8.29
C VAL A 355 -10.25 6.22 -8.68
N SER A 356 -9.54 6.20 -9.80
CA SER A 356 -8.81 7.35 -10.33
C SER A 356 -9.73 8.57 -10.52
N ARG A 357 -10.89 8.38 -11.11
CA ARG A 357 -11.86 9.47 -11.34
C ARG A 357 -12.41 10.04 -10.05
N ILE A 358 -12.67 9.19 -9.04
CA ILE A 358 -13.10 9.63 -7.71
C ILE A 358 -11.97 10.42 -7.02
N TYR A 359 -10.74 9.92 -7.05
CA TYR A 359 -9.58 10.64 -6.55
C TYR A 359 -9.43 12.01 -7.24
N ASN A 360 -9.62 12.05 -8.55
CA ASN A 360 -9.51 13.27 -9.36
C ASN A 360 -10.60 14.32 -9.11
N LEU A 361 -11.71 13.98 -8.47
CA LEU A 361 -12.67 15.00 -7.99
C LEU A 361 -12.02 16.03 -7.07
N LYS A 362 -10.96 15.63 -6.37
CA LYS A 362 -10.21 16.51 -5.45
C LYS A 362 -8.81 16.86 -5.97
N ALA A 363 -8.14 15.94 -6.66
CA ALA A 363 -6.77 16.09 -7.12
C ALA A 363 -6.61 17.05 -8.32
N GLN A 364 -7.64 17.20 -9.14
CA GLN A 364 -7.61 17.99 -10.38
C GLN A 364 -6.48 17.57 -11.34
N GLN A 365 -6.20 16.26 -11.38
CA GLN A 365 -5.17 15.67 -12.23
C GLN A 365 -5.77 15.11 -13.51
N GLU A 366 -4.89 14.76 -14.45
CA GLU A 366 -5.27 14.12 -15.70
C GLU A 366 -5.81 12.70 -15.46
N ASP A 367 -6.85 12.30 -16.22
CA ASP A 367 -7.40 10.94 -16.18
C ASP A 367 -6.33 9.93 -16.57
N ILE A 368 -6.30 8.78 -15.90
CA ILE A 368 -5.30 7.73 -16.17
C ILE A 368 -5.33 7.21 -17.61
N PHE A 369 -6.45 7.36 -18.32
CA PHE A 369 -6.53 7.08 -19.76
C PHE A 369 -5.66 7.96 -20.64
N ARG A 370 -5.30 9.14 -20.16
CA ARG A 370 -4.43 10.09 -20.86
C ARG A 370 -2.98 9.98 -20.43
N LYS A 371 -2.70 9.20 -19.37
CA LYS A 371 -1.35 9.02 -18.85
C LYS A 371 -0.67 7.84 -19.54
N ASN A 372 0.51 8.06 -20.03
CA ASN A 372 1.42 7.04 -20.52
C ASN A 372 2.43 6.67 -19.43
N ILE A 373 3.09 5.52 -19.58
CA ILE A 373 4.26 5.19 -18.79
C ILE A 373 5.29 6.34 -18.85
N ILE A 374 5.85 6.70 -17.71
CA ILE A 374 6.93 7.68 -17.66
C ILE A 374 8.26 6.96 -17.86
N LEU A 375 8.98 7.32 -18.93
CA LEU A 375 10.33 6.82 -19.19
C LEU A 375 11.35 7.82 -18.65
N ILE A 376 12.28 7.33 -17.85
CA ILE A 376 13.36 8.11 -17.22
C ILE A 376 14.69 7.67 -17.86
N LYS A 377 15.45 8.66 -18.33
CA LYS A 377 16.78 8.46 -18.90
C LYS A 377 17.83 8.11 -17.84
#